data_5289a28a8cb53db42cfafa606bf90097
#
_entry.id   5289a28a8cb53db42cfafa606bf90097
#
_cell.length_a   1.000
_cell.length_b   1.000
_cell.length_c   1.000
_cell.angle_alpha   90.00
_cell.angle_beta   90.00
_cell.angle_gamma   90.00
#
_symmetry.space_group_name_H-M   'P 1'
#
loop_
_entity.id
_entity.type
_entity.pdbx_description
1 polymer ?
#
loop_
_entity_poly.entity_id
_entity_poly.type
_entity_poly.pdbx_seq_one_letter_code
_entity_poly.pdbx_strand_id
1 'polypeptide(L)'
;MRILNIKAICWRIFNMKIQIELASNKKAKPEATTLGFGKYFTDHMFILDYTEGKGWHDPRIVPYQPITLDPASKVFHYGQTVFEGLKAYVTEANEVLLFRPQSNFKRLNLSNERLCIPEIDEELALEALKQLITIDREWIPNAPGTSLYIRPFIIATDSYLSVAPSQTYQFMIILSPVGSYYAGGINPVKILVEQQYVRAVAGGTGEAKTGGNYASSLKGQELANADGFDQT
;
A
#
# COMPACT_ATOMS: atom_id res chain seq x y z
N MET A 1 -32.15 18.39 14.80
CA MET A 1 -31.71 16.97 14.76
C MET A 1 -31.99 16.45 13.36
N ARG A 2 -31.02 16.51 12.44
CA ARG A 2 -31.16 15.98 11.08
C ARG A 2 -30.68 14.54 11.09
N ILE A 3 -31.60 13.61 10.90
CA ILE A 3 -31.29 12.19 10.70
C ILE A 3 -30.63 12.07 9.34
N LEU A 4 -29.32 11.91 9.30
CA LEU A 4 -28.58 11.56 8.10
C LEU A 4 -29.02 10.17 7.65
N ASN A 5 -29.48 10.09 6.43
CA ASN A 5 -30.05 8.89 5.82
C ASN A 5 -28.91 7.90 5.46
N ILE A 6 -28.49 7.10 6.46
CA ILE A 6 -27.40 6.11 6.38
C ILE A 6 -27.58 5.13 5.19
N LYS A 7 -28.84 4.87 4.79
CA LYS A 7 -29.13 4.00 3.63
C LYS A 7 -28.70 4.59 2.29
N ALA A 8 -28.68 5.91 2.13
CA ALA A 8 -28.29 6.55 0.86
C ALA A 8 -26.76 6.54 0.64
N ILE A 9 -25.96 6.55 1.71
CA ILE A 9 -24.50 6.49 1.65
C ILE A 9 -24.05 5.06 1.30
N CYS A 10 -24.66 4.04 1.92
CA CYS A 10 -24.35 2.64 1.65
C CYS A 10 -24.67 2.24 0.19
N TRP A 11 -25.75 2.76 -0.40
CA TRP A 11 -26.15 2.45 -1.78
C TRP A 11 -25.23 3.06 -2.85
N ARG A 12 -24.56 4.18 -2.57
CA ARG A 12 -23.63 4.82 -3.51
C ARG A 12 -22.31 4.07 -3.67
N ILE A 13 -21.84 3.41 -2.62
CA ILE A 13 -20.56 2.68 -2.61
C ILE A 13 -20.68 1.36 -3.38
N PHE A 14 -21.80 0.63 -3.25
CA PHE A 14 -22.03 -0.67 -3.90
C PHE A 14 -22.11 -0.65 -5.44
N ASN A 15 -22.05 0.54 -6.09
CA ASN A 15 -22.25 0.69 -7.53
C ASN A 15 -21.15 1.53 -8.22
N MET A 16 -20.00 1.77 -7.58
CA MET A 16 -18.91 2.48 -8.24
C MET A 16 -18.21 1.55 -9.24
N LYS A 17 -18.51 1.76 -10.53
CA LYS A 17 -17.82 1.05 -11.62
C LYS A 17 -16.37 1.55 -11.70
N ILE A 18 -15.40 0.63 -11.60
CA ILE A 18 -13.98 0.94 -11.80
C ILE A 18 -13.75 1.26 -13.27
N GLN A 19 -13.24 2.45 -13.56
CA GLN A 19 -12.82 2.84 -14.90
C GLN A 19 -11.48 2.16 -15.23
N ILE A 20 -11.29 1.67 -16.44
CA ILE A 20 -10.06 0.98 -16.84
C ILE A 20 -9.50 1.66 -18.08
N GLU A 21 -8.28 2.16 -17.96
CA GLU A 21 -7.44 2.64 -19.03
C GLU A 21 -6.20 1.76 -19.14
N LEU A 22 -6.05 1.04 -20.24
CA LEU A 22 -4.93 0.14 -20.45
C LEU A 22 -3.70 0.88 -20.98
N ALA A 23 -2.52 0.48 -20.51
CA ALA A 23 -1.24 0.97 -21.01
C ALA A 23 -1.08 0.64 -22.49
N SER A 24 -0.81 1.65 -23.31
CA SER A 24 -0.54 1.48 -24.74
C SER A 24 0.79 0.78 -25.01
N ASN A 25 1.78 1.00 -24.13
CA ASN A 25 3.10 0.40 -24.21
C ASN A 25 3.36 -0.43 -22.95
N LYS A 26 3.52 -1.74 -23.10
CA LYS A 26 3.89 -2.65 -22.00
C LYS A 26 5.40 -2.57 -21.74
N LYS A 27 5.77 -2.57 -20.46
CA LYS A 27 7.17 -2.61 -20.02
C LYS A 27 7.80 -3.99 -20.29
N ALA A 28 9.10 -4.02 -20.53
CA ALA A 28 9.85 -5.27 -20.52
C ALA A 28 9.87 -5.87 -19.11
N LYS A 29 9.58 -7.16 -19.01
CA LYS A 29 9.60 -7.87 -17.72
C LYS A 29 11.04 -8.23 -17.35
N PRO A 30 11.45 -8.01 -16.09
CA PRO A 30 12.77 -8.40 -15.63
C PRO A 30 12.91 -9.92 -15.52
N GLU A 31 14.14 -10.41 -15.63
CA GLU A 31 14.46 -11.79 -15.35
C GLU A 31 14.24 -12.11 -13.85
N ALA A 32 13.74 -13.32 -13.55
CA ALA A 32 13.41 -13.74 -12.17
C ALA A 32 14.61 -13.62 -11.20
N THR A 33 15.82 -13.82 -11.69
CA THR A 33 17.08 -13.72 -10.93
C THR A 33 17.47 -12.29 -10.55
N THR A 34 16.90 -11.28 -11.21
CA THR A 34 17.26 -9.86 -11.03
C THR A 34 16.20 -9.07 -10.23
N LEU A 35 15.10 -9.72 -9.84
CA LEU A 35 13.93 -9.03 -9.27
C LEU A 35 14.27 -8.18 -8.04
N GLY A 36 14.97 -8.75 -7.04
CA GLY A 36 15.13 -8.08 -5.75
C GLY A 36 13.78 -7.80 -5.09
N PHE A 37 13.69 -6.72 -4.29
CA PHE A 37 12.44 -6.32 -3.65
C PHE A 37 12.09 -4.87 -3.98
N GLY A 38 10.91 -4.64 -4.60
CA GLY A 38 10.38 -3.30 -4.85
C GLY A 38 11.13 -2.46 -5.90
N LYS A 39 11.88 -3.07 -6.81
CA LYS A 39 12.65 -2.39 -7.87
C LYS A 39 11.86 -2.18 -9.15
N TYR A 40 10.98 -3.10 -9.48
CA TYR A 40 10.21 -3.13 -10.71
C TYR A 40 8.73 -3.00 -10.39
N PHE A 41 7.98 -2.30 -11.24
CA PHE A 41 6.54 -2.12 -11.08
C PHE A 41 5.82 -2.53 -12.36
N THR A 42 4.60 -3.07 -12.20
CA THR A 42 3.77 -3.54 -13.30
C THR A 42 3.31 -2.40 -14.21
N ASP A 43 2.52 -2.72 -15.23
CA ASP A 43 2.09 -1.74 -16.23
C ASP A 43 0.99 -0.79 -15.73
N HIS A 44 0.23 -1.21 -14.70
CA HIS A 44 -0.92 -0.44 -14.22
C HIS A 44 -0.87 -0.19 -12.71
N MET A 45 -1.68 0.77 -12.26
CA MET A 45 -1.96 1.07 -10.87
C MET A 45 -3.43 1.38 -10.66
N PHE A 46 -3.94 1.12 -9.46
CA PHE A 46 -5.28 1.54 -9.05
C PHE A 46 -5.22 2.86 -8.29
N ILE A 47 -6.20 3.72 -8.49
CA ILE A 47 -6.36 5.00 -7.80
C ILE A 47 -7.84 5.19 -7.43
N LEU A 48 -8.07 5.69 -6.20
CA LEU A 48 -9.37 6.11 -5.69
C LEU A 48 -9.18 7.41 -4.92
N ASP A 49 -9.92 8.45 -5.27
CA ASP A 49 -9.82 9.76 -4.64
C ASP A 49 -10.83 9.90 -3.50
N TYR A 50 -10.48 10.71 -2.49
CA TYR A 50 -11.38 11.15 -1.43
C TYR A 50 -11.44 12.67 -1.38
N THR A 51 -12.64 13.19 -1.22
CA THR A 51 -12.87 14.62 -0.91
C THR A 51 -13.89 14.72 0.22
N GLU A 52 -13.63 15.53 1.22
CA GLU A 52 -14.55 15.76 2.33
C GLU A 52 -15.92 16.23 1.78
N GLY A 53 -17.00 15.68 2.33
CA GLY A 53 -18.37 15.92 1.87
C GLY A 53 -18.80 15.10 0.65
N LYS A 54 -17.89 14.61 -0.19
CA LYS A 54 -18.17 13.70 -1.31
C LYS A 54 -17.92 12.24 -0.94
N GLY A 55 -16.94 11.98 -0.07
CA GLY A 55 -16.46 10.63 0.26
C GLY A 55 -15.46 10.11 -0.77
N TRP A 56 -15.23 8.80 -0.78
CA TRP A 56 -14.40 8.11 -1.78
C TRP A 56 -15.11 8.11 -3.13
N HIS A 57 -14.37 8.38 -4.23
CA HIS A 57 -14.93 8.54 -5.57
C HIS A 57 -13.89 8.29 -6.67
N ASP A 58 -14.36 8.18 -7.91
CA ASP A 58 -13.56 8.06 -9.12
C ASP A 58 -12.56 6.87 -9.11
N PRO A 59 -13.02 5.62 -8.77
CA PRO A 59 -12.16 4.44 -8.80
C PRO A 59 -11.70 4.16 -10.24
N ARG A 60 -10.37 4.00 -10.41
CA ARG A 60 -9.81 3.78 -11.73
C ARG A 60 -8.54 2.93 -11.70
N ILE A 61 -8.35 2.11 -12.73
CA ILE A 61 -7.08 1.45 -13.04
C ILE A 61 -6.51 2.17 -14.26
N VAL A 62 -5.30 2.68 -14.12
CA VAL A 62 -4.63 3.51 -15.14
C VAL A 62 -3.19 3.00 -15.36
N PRO A 63 -2.51 3.40 -16.44
CA PRO A 63 -1.09 3.11 -16.60
C PRO A 63 -0.27 3.59 -15.40
N TYR A 64 0.70 2.77 -14.96
CA TYR A 64 1.61 3.14 -13.88
C TYR A 64 2.43 4.38 -14.25
N GLN A 65 2.28 5.44 -13.48
CA GLN A 65 2.88 6.75 -13.75
C GLN A 65 3.25 7.50 -12.45
N PRO A 66 4.13 8.50 -12.52
CA PRO A 66 4.37 9.41 -11.41
C PRO A 66 3.10 10.07 -10.89
N ILE A 67 3.07 10.34 -9.59
CA ILE A 67 1.99 11.09 -8.93
C ILE A 67 2.40 12.57 -8.92
N THR A 68 1.51 13.45 -9.38
CA THR A 68 1.72 14.89 -9.27
C THR A 68 0.99 15.41 -8.05
N LEU A 69 1.73 16.04 -7.13
CA LEU A 69 1.22 16.65 -5.90
C LEU A 69 1.76 18.08 -5.76
N ASP A 70 0.95 18.94 -5.14
CA ASP A 70 1.41 20.26 -4.71
C ASP A 70 2.51 20.10 -3.65
N PRO A 71 3.59 20.91 -3.67
CA PRO A 71 4.65 20.86 -2.66
C PRO A 71 4.15 21.05 -1.22
N ALA A 72 3.02 21.74 -1.01
CA ALA A 72 2.39 21.93 0.29
C ALA A 72 1.52 20.74 0.73
N SER A 73 1.45 19.64 -0.04
CA SER A 73 0.64 18.48 0.33
C SER A 73 1.04 17.91 1.68
N LYS A 74 0.06 17.68 2.57
CA LYS A 74 0.27 17.29 3.97
C LYS A 74 1.11 16.03 4.16
N VAL A 75 1.06 15.09 3.22
CA VAL A 75 1.88 13.87 3.29
C VAL A 75 3.38 14.17 3.38
N PHE A 76 3.88 15.23 2.73
CA PHE A 76 5.30 15.59 2.73
C PHE A 76 5.76 16.18 4.06
N HIS A 77 4.86 16.85 4.79
CA HIS A 77 5.20 17.64 5.98
C HIS A 77 4.84 16.93 7.29
N TYR A 78 3.74 16.18 7.30
CA TYR A 78 3.19 15.59 8.53
C TYR A 78 3.09 14.08 8.48
N GLY A 79 3.48 13.44 7.36
CA GLY A 79 3.52 12.00 7.23
C GLY A 79 2.16 11.31 7.43
N GLN A 80 1.03 12.00 7.13
CA GLN A 80 -0.30 11.40 7.23
C GLN A 80 -0.51 10.45 6.04
N THR A 81 -0.04 9.22 6.22
CA THR A 81 -0.05 8.13 5.23
C THR A 81 -0.07 6.80 5.93
N VAL A 82 -0.73 5.82 5.34
CA VAL A 82 -0.77 4.43 5.77
C VAL A 82 -0.55 3.52 4.58
N PHE A 83 -0.09 2.28 4.84
CA PHE A 83 0.12 1.33 3.78
C PHE A 83 -0.08 -0.11 4.23
N GLU A 84 -0.22 -1.00 3.27
CA GLU A 84 -0.27 -2.43 3.47
C GLU A 84 0.74 -3.16 2.59
N GLY A 85 0.94 -4.44 2.86
CA GLY A 85 1.76 -5.31 2.07
C GLY A 85 1.22 -6.73 2.10
N LEU A 86 0.93 -7.27 0.92
CA LEU A 86 0.51 -8.65 0.73
C LEU A 86 1.09 -9.17 -0.59
N LYS A 87 0.89 -10.44 -0.89
CA LYS A 87 1.48 -11.09 -2.06
C LYS A 87 0.44 -11.89 -2.83
N ALA A 88 0.63 -11.95 -4.14
CA ALA A 88 -0.05 -12.90 -5.01
C ALA A 88 0.95 -13.93 -5.54
N TYR A 89 0.49 -15.15 -5.69
CA TYR A 89 1.24 -16.30 -6.19
C TYR A 89 0.49 -16.93 -7.35
N VAL A 90 1.23 -17.54 -8.27
CA VAL A 90 0.66 -18.39 -9.29
C VAL A 90 0.97 -19.85 -8.95
N THR A 91 -0.04 -20.73 -9.05
CA THR A 91 0.12 -22.18 -8.85
C THR A 91 0.58 -22.86 -10.13
N GLU A 92 0.99 -24.15 -10.04
CA GLU A 92 1.28 -24.98 -11.21
C GLU A 92 0.06 -25.15 -12.13
N ALA A 93 -1.16 -25.12 -11.56
CA ALA A 93 -2.42 -25.11 -12.30
C ALA A 93 -2.75 -23.73 -12.94
N ASN A 94 -1.82 -22.79 -12.88
CA ASN A 94 -1.98 -21.41 -13.38
C ASN A 94 -3.13 -20.64 -12.70
N GLU A 95 -3.43 -20.92 -11.44
CA GLU A 95 -4.37 -20.16 -10.63
C GLU A 95 -3.64 -19.08 -9.83
N VAL A 96 -4.27 -17.92 -9.64
CA VAL A 96 -3.72 -16.83 -8.80
C VAL A 96 -4.28 -16.92 -7.40
N LEU A 97 -3.41 -17.00 -6.42
CA LEU A 97 -3.77 -17.10 -5.01
C LEU A 97 -3.35 -15.86 -4.22
N LEU A 98 -4.25 -15.41 -3.34
CA LEU A 98 -4.03 -14.39 -2.32
C LEU A 98 -4.25 -15.01 -0.94
N PHE A 99 -3.37 -14.70 0.01
CA PHE A 99 -3.54 -15.18 1.38
C PHE A 99 -4.26 -14.14 2.24
N ARG A 100 -5.54 -14.37 2.56
CA ARG A 100 -6.39 -13.57 3.47
C ARG A 100 -6.35 -12.07 3.21
N PRO A 101 -6.54 -11.57 1.97
CA PRO A 101 -6.43 -10.14 1.63
C PRO A 101 -7.40 -9.26 2.42
N GLN A 102 -8.56 -9.76 2.83
CA GLN A 102 -9.53 -9.06 3.67
C GLN A 102 -8.90 -8.60 5.01
N SER A 103 -8.04 -9.45 5.61
CA SER A 103 -7.36 -9.10 6.86
C SER A 103 -6.39 -7.93 6.68
N ASN A 104 -5.81 -7.76 5.48
CA ASN A 104 -4.95 -6.61 5.17
C ASN A 104 -5.79 -5.33 5.03
N PHE A 105 -6.91 -5.35 4.33
CA PHE A 105 -7.78 -4.16 4.20
C PHE A 105 -8.41 -3.77 5.55
N LYS A 106 -8.80 -4.75 6.37
CA LYS A 106 -9.23 -4.48 7.73
C LYS A 106 -8.15 -3.78 8.56
N ARG A 107 -6.89 -4.26 8.48
CA ARG A 107 -5.76 -3.61 9.19
C ARG A 107 -5.44 -2.23 8.61
N LEU A 108 -5.61 -2.02 7.29
CA LEU A 108 -5.49 -0.71 6.68
C LEU A 108 -6.50 0.27 7.31
N ASN A 109 -7.75 -0.13 7.51
CA ASN A 109 -8.78 0.69 8.15
C ASN A 109 -8.49 0.95 9.63
N LEU A 110 -7.94 0.00 10.39
CA LEU A 110 -7.45 0.25 11.76
C LEU A 110 -6.31 1.30 11.77
N SER A 111 -5.42 1.25 10.78
CA SER A 111 -4.39 2.28 10.62
C SER A 111 -4.97 3.63 10.21
N ASN A 112 -6.00 3.63 9.36
CA ASN A 112 -6.74 4.84 8.96
C ASN A 112 -7.38 5.52 10.17
N GLU A 113 -8.10 4.77 11.01
CA GLU A 113 -8.71 5.27 12.24
C GLU A 113 -7.67 5.98 13.12
N ARG A 114 -6.53 5.34 13.37
CA ARG A 114 -5.45 5.90 14.20
C ARG A 114 -4.88 7.22 13.64
N LEU A 115 -4.85 7.39 12.33
CA LEU A 115 -4.31 8.56 11.62
C LEU A 115 -5.39 9.57 11.19
N CYS A 116 -6.66 9.39 11.62
CA CYS A 116 -7.79 10.23 11.23
C CYS A 116 -7.97 10.30 9.70
N ILE A 117 -7.72 9.19 9.02
CA ILE A 117 -7.98 9.00 7.58
C ILE A 117 -9.35 8.31 7.43
N PRO A 118 -10.21 8.72 6.49
CA PRO A 118 -11.47 8.05 6.25
C PRO A 118 -11.29 6.57 5.90
N GLU A 119 -12.15 5.70 6.46
CA GLU A 119 -12.15 4.27 6.12
C GLU A 119 -12.47 4.06 4.63
N ILE A 120 -11.80 3.08 4.03
CA ILE A 120 -12.13 2.59 2.69
C ILE A 120 -13.15 1.46 2.78
N ASP A 121 -13.93 1.29 1.72
CA ASP A 121 -14.75 0.09 1.55
C ASP A 121 -13.85 -1.09 1.21
N GLU A 122 -13.84 -2.11 2.10
CA GLU A 122 -12.97 -3.29 1.99
C GLU A 122 -13.34 -4.16 0.78
N GLU A 123 -14.63 -4.22 0.41
CA GLU A 123 -15.11 -5.00 -0.72
C GLU A 123 -14.71 -4.33 -2.04
N LEU A 124 -14.86 -3.00 -2.14
CA LEU A 124 -14.38 -2.23 -3.31
C LEU A 124 -12.87 -2.36 -3.45
N ALA A 125 -12.10 -2.25 -2.36
CA ALA A 125 -10.65 -2.37 -2.39
C ALA A 125 -10.21 -3.78 -2.84
N LEU A 126 -10.89 -4.83 -2.36
CA LEU A 126 -10.63 -6.20 -2.77
C LEU A 126 -10.97 -6.43 -4.24
N GLU A 127 -12.09 -5.91 -4.72
CA GLU A 127 -12.49 -6.00 -6.14
C GLU A 127 -11.50 -5.26 -7.04
N ALA A 128 -11.09 -4.06 -6.67
CA ALA A 128 -10.07 -3.30 -7.38
C ALA A 128 -8.73 -4.06 -7.46
N LEU A 129 -8.32 -4.67 -6.36
CA LEU A 129 -7.12 -5.50 -6.31
C LEU A 129 -7.22 -6.69 -7.27
N LYS A 130 -8.35 -7.41 -7.28
CA LYS A 130 -8.55 -8.56 -8.18
C LYS A 130 -8.50 -8.14 -9.65
N GLN A 131 -9.16 -7.03 -10.01
CA GLN A 131 -9.16 -6.52 -11.37
C GLN A 131 -7.75 -6.08 -11.79
N LEU A 132 -7.02 -5.36 -10.94
CA LEU A 132 -5.64 -4.93 -11.20
C LEU A 132 -4.71 -6.13 -11.43
N ILE A 133 -4.78 -7.15 -10.56
CA ILE A 133 -3.99 -8.39 -10.72
C ILE A 133 -4.38 -9.13 -12.00
N THR A 134 -5.66 -9.14 -12.38
CA THR A 134 -6.12 -9.81 -13.61
C THR A 134 -5.55 -9.11 -14.85
N ILE A 135 -5.52 -7.78 -14.87
CA ILE A 135 -4.96 -6.99 -15.97
C ILE A 135 -3.45 -7.20 -16.09
N ASP A 136 -2.75 -7.19 -14.96
CA ASP A 136 -1.29 -7.35 -14.91
C ASP A 136 -0.84 -8.79 -14.59
N ARG A 137 -1.70 -9.79 -14.84
CA ARG A 137 -1.45 -11.20 -14.50
C ARG A 137 -0.10 -11.71 -14.98
N GLU A 138 0.33 -11.29 -16.15
CA GLU A 138 1.60 -11.72 -16.76
C GLU A 138 2.84 -11.25 -15.97
N TRP A 139 2.67 -10.33 -15.00
CA TRP A 139 3.73 -9.85 -14.13
C TRP A 139 3.96 -10.73 -12.89
N ILE A 140 3.09 -11.71 -12.63
CA ILE A 140 3.26 -12.64 -11.50
C ILE A 140 4.37 -13.62 -11.88
N PRO A 141 5.55 -13.55 -11.21
CA PRO A 141 6.62 -14.48 -11.51
C PRO A 141 6.28 -15.88 -10.98
N ASN A 142 6.74 -16.92 -11.68
CA ASN A 142 6.49 -18.33 -11.34
C ASN A 142 7.73 -19.09 -10.90
N ALA A 143 8.90 -18.44 -10.83
CA ALA A 143 10.11 -19.07 -10.34
C ALA A 143 10.03 -19.32 -8.82
N PRO A 144 10.66 -20.40 -8.29
CA PRO A 144 10.69 -20.67 -6.87
C PRO A 144 11.19 -19.47 -6.04
N GLY A 145 10.50 -19.15 -4.93
CA GLY A 145 10.86 -18.02 -4.05
C GLY A 145 10.42 -16.65 -4.56
N THR A 146 9.76 -16.57 -5.72
CA THR A 146 9.26 -15.32 -6.28
C THR A 146 7.75 -15.13 -6.01
N SER A 147 7.27 -13.89 -6.12
CA SER A 147 5.85 -13.54 -5.95
C SER A 147 5.58 -12.16 -6.53
N LEU A 148 4.30 -11.81 -6.69
CA LEU A 148 3.89 -10.43 -6.96
C LEU A 148 3.58 -9.75 -5.63
N TYR A 149 4.41 -8.78 -5.24
CA TYR A 149 4.17 -7.94 -4.06
C TYR A 149 3.12 -6.88 -4.39
N ILE A 150 2.19 -6.68 -3.48
CA ILE A 150 1.08 -5.75 -3.59
C ILE A 150 1.24 -4.69 -2.52
N ARG A 151 1.21 -3.41 -2.90
CA ARG A 151 1.33 -2.26 -2.01
C ARG A 151 0.10 -1.37 -2.11
N PRO A 152 -0.95 -1.62 -1.29
CA PRO A 152 -2.00 -0.64 -1.03
C PRO A 152 -1.44 0.47 -0.13
N PHE A 153 -1.79 1.74 -0.40
CA PHE A 153 -1.41 2.85 0.46
C PHE A 153 -2.34 4.05 0.28
N ILE A 154 -2.44 4.89 1.31
CA ILE A 154 -3.21 6.13 1.30
C ILE A 154 -2.29 7.27 1.66
N ILE A 155 -2.41 8.38 0.96
CA ILE A 155 -1.70 9.63 1.21
C ILE A 155 -2.66 10.79 1.38
N ALA A 156 -2.34 11.71 2.29
CA ALA A 156 -3.03 13.00 2.44
C ALA A 156 -2.56 13.97 1.37
N THR A 157 -3.51 14.55 0.62
CA THR A 157 -3.23 15.37 -0.57
C THR A 157 -3.59 16.85 -0.43
N ASP A 158 -4.15 17.28 0.71
CA ASP A 158 -4.39 18.72 0.98
C ASP A 158 -3.13 19.54 0.79
N SER A 159 -3.26 20.66 0.08
CA SER A 159 -2.16 21.56 -0.28
C SER A 159 -2.09 22.79 0.61
N TYR A 160 -2.10 22.59 1.93
CA TYR A 160 -1.81 23.70 2.87
C TYR A 160 -1.12 23.20 4.15
N LEU A 161 -0.28 24.08 4.74
CA LEU A 161 0.56 23.76 5.89
C LEU A 161 -0.21 23.97 7.22
N SER A 162 -0.95 22.94 7.65
CA SER A 162 -1.66 22.92 8.93
C SER A 162 -1.62 21.52 9.54
N VAL A 163 -1.36 21.43 10.85
CA VAL A 163 -1.40 20.19 11.62
C VAL A 163 -2.85 19.87 11.96
N ALA A 164 -3.57 19.32 10.99
CA ALA A 164 -4.95 18.87 11.10
C ALA A 164 -5.15 17.70 10.12
N PRO A 165 -6.16 16.84 10.34
CA PRO A 165 -6.53 15.82 9.36
C PRO A 165 -6.75 16.43 7.97
N SER A 166 -6.35 15.72 6.94
CA SER A 166 -6.54 16.16 5.56
C SER A 166 -8.03 16.08 5.17
N GLN A 167 -8.45 16.93 4.25
CA GLN A 167 -9.78 16.91 3.65
C GLN A 167 -9.80 16.17 2.31
N THR A 168 -8.62 15.88 1.75
CA THR A 168 -8.48 15.11 0.53
C THR A 168 -7.42 14.03 0.67
N TYR A 169 -7.68 12.86 0.10
CA TYR A 169 -6.76 11.71 0.11
C TYR A 169 -6.77 11.00 -1.24
N GLN A 170 -5.71 10.24 -1.49
CA GLN A 170 -5.68 9.24 -2.54
C GLN A 170 -5.36 7.86 -1.95
N PHE A 171 -6.21 6.88 -2.25
CA PHE A 171 -5.92 5.47 -2.04
C PHE A 171 -5.41 4.86 -3.34
N MET A 172 -4.28 4.17 -3.29
CA MET A 172 -3.63 3.59 -4.45
C MET A 172 -3.20 2.16 -4.17
N ILE A 173 -3.15 1.34 -5.24
CA ILE A 173 -2.55 0.01 -5.20
C ILE A 173 -1.54 -0.08 -6.33
N ILE A 174 -0.28 -0.41 -6.00
CA ILE A 174 0.78 -0.69 -6.97
C ILE A 174 1.28 -2.12 -6.79
N LEU A 175 1.76 -2.73 -7.87
CA LEU A 175 2.22 -4.11 -7.92
C LEU A 175 3.69 -4.18 -8.33
N SER A 176 4.45 -5.10 -7.70
CA SER A 176 5.88 -5.26 -7.94
C SER A 176 6.24 -6.75 -7.97
N PRO A 177 6.79 -7.29 -9.06
CA PRO A 177 7.37 -8.63 -9.06
C PRO A 177 8.60 -8.64 -8.16
N VAL A 178 8.68 -9.60 -7.22
CA VAL A 178 9.75 -9.67 -6.22
C VAL A 178 10.33 -11.07 -6.10
N GLY A 179 11.62 -11.13 -5.77
CA GLY A 179 12.30 -12.33 -5.30
C GLY A 179 12.15 -12.53 -3.78
N SER A 180 13.04 -13.32 -3.19
CA SER A 180 13.14 -13.44 -1.73
C SER A 180 13.46 -12.09 -1.09
N TYR A 181 12.82 -11.81 0.06
CA TYR A 181 13.09 -10.58 0.82
C TYR A 181 14.55 -10.55 1.35
N TYR A 182 15.01 -11.66 1.88
CA TYR A 182 16.41 -11.85 2.27
C TYR A 182 17.17 -12.60 1.18
N ALA A 183 18.40 -12.18 0.90
CA ALA A 183 19.27 -12.85 -0.08
C ALA A 183 19.54 -14.33 0.30
N GLY A 184 19.59 -14.63 1.61
CA GLY A 184 19.75 -15.99 2.13
C GLY A 184 18.46 -16.83 2.16
N GLY A 185 17.33 -16.36 1.64
CA GLY A 185 16.05 -17.06 1.66
C GLY A 185 15.49 -17.24 3.06
N ILE A 186 15.28 -18.49 3.49
CA ILE A 186 14.71 -18.87 4.80
C ILE A 186 15.76 -19.06 5.91
N ASN A 187 17.02 -18.71 5.66
CA ASN A 187 18.06 -18.81 6.68
C ASN A 187 17.78 -17.85 7.84
N PRO A 188 18.19 -18.20 9.08
CA PRO A 188 18.08 -17.30 10.22
C PRO A 188 18.80 -15.99 9.99
N VAL A 189 18.20 -14.89 10.46
CA VAL A 189 18.78 -13.55 10.43
C VAL A 189 19.17 -13.11 11.85
N LYS A 190 20.18 -12.23 11.96
CA LYS A 190 20.60 -11.64 13.23
C LYS A 190 19.82 -10.35 13.45
N ILE A 191 19.16 -10.24 14.59
CA ILE A 191 18.37 -9.05 14.96
C ILE A 191 19.01 -8.39 16.16
N LEU A 192 19.28 -7.07 16.07
CA LEU A 192 19.70 -6.25 17.20
C LEU A 192 18.46 -5.82 18.01
N VAL A 193 18.49 -6.05 19.32
CA VAL A 193 17.49 -5.46 20.23
C VAL A 193 17.92 -4.03 20.54
N GLU A 194 17.38 -3.08 19.77
CA GLU A 194 17.69 -1.65 19.94
C GLU A 194 16.97 -1.09 21.17
N GLN A 195 17.70 -0.36 22.02
CA GLN A 195 17.20 0.21 23.27
C GLN A 195 17.19 1.73 23.32
N GLN A 196 17.89 2.38 22.39
CA GLN A 196 18.02 3.84 22.34
C GLN A 196 17.06 4.47 21.33
N TYR A 197 17.00 3.91 20.12
CA TYR A 197 16.19 4.45 19.02
C TYR A 197 14.91 3.62 18.86
N VAL A 198 13.89 3.94 19.64
CA VAL A 198 12.64 3.16 19.67
C VAL A 198 11.73 3.54 18.48
N ARG A 199 11.20 2.50 17.81
CA ARG A 199 10.23 2.65 16.73
C ARG A 199 8.83 2.95 17.26
N ALA A 200 8.46 2.43 18.41
CA ALA A 200 7.10 2.52 18.94
C ALA A 200 7.15 2.76 20.45
N VAL A 201 6.27 3.64 20.94
CA VAL A 201 6.10 3.98 22.35
C VAL A 201 4.64 3.87 22.76
N ALA A 202 4.36 3.77 24.06
CA ALA A 202 3.00 3.78 24.58
C ALA A 202 2.28 5.08 24.18
N GLY A 203 1.04 4.96 23.66
CA GLY A 203 0.26 6.09 23.15
C GLY A 203 0.71 6.64 21.79
N GLY A 204 1.81 6.12 21.23
CA GLY A 204 2.28 6.46 19.88
C GLY A 204 1.50 5.77 18.76
N THR A 205 2.07 5.75 17.56
CA THR A 205 1.47 5.16 16.35
C THR A 205 1.96 3.73 16.07
N GLY A 206 2.57 3.05 17.06
CA GLY A 206 3.27 1.77 16.87
C GLY A 206 2.41 0.65 16.27
N GLU A 207 1.12 0.60 16.57
CA GLU A 207 0.17 -0.39 16.03
C GLU A 207 -0.33 -0.05 14.61
N ALA A 208 -0.26 1.21 14.20
CA ALA A 208 -0.65 1.63 12.86
C ALA A 208 0.46 1.34 11.84
N LYS A 209 0.10 0.90 10.64
CA LYS A 209 1.05 0.71 9.56
C LYS A 209 1.24 2.03 8.79
N THR A 210 1.98 2.96 9.40
CA THR A 210 2.22 4.33 8.92
C THR A 210 3.70 4.59 8.67
N GLY A 211 4.01 5.47 7.70
CA GLY A 211 5.38 5.79 7.29
C GLY A 211 6.28 6.31 8.42
N GLY A 212 5.71 7.08 9.35
CA GLY A 212 6.45 7.63 10.50
C GLY A 212 7.14 6.57 11.38
N ASN A 213 6.49 5.41 11.58
CA ASN A 213 7.08 4.30 12.34
C ASN A 213 8.34 3.72 11.66
N TYR A 214 8.37 3.76 10.33
CA TYR A 214 9.51 3.25 9.57
C TYR A 214 10.62 4.28 9.49
N ALA A 215 10.29 5.56 9.34
CA ALA A 215 11.27 6.64 9.39
C ALA A 215 12.02 6.68 10.74
N SER A 216 11.31 6.49 11.85
CA SER A 216 11.92 6.47 13.19
C SER A 216 12.86 5.27 13.43
N SER A 217 12.72 4.17 12.69
CA SER A 217 13.59 2.99 12.82
C SER A 217 14.88 3.08 12.00
N LEU A 218 15.03 4.06 11.10
CA LEU A 218 16.16 4.10 10.15
C LEU A 218 17.51 4.22 10.84
N LYS A 219 17.61 5.03 11.92
CA LYS A 219 18.89 5.18 12.63
C LYS A 219 19.32 3.92 13.35
N GLY A 220 18.39 3.25 14.04
CA GLY A 220 18.66 1.94 14.67
C GLY A 220 19.06 0.89 13.63
N GLN A 221 18.38 0.83 12.50
CA GLN A 221 18.72 -0.08 11.40
C GLN A 221 20.13 0.19 10.82
N GLU A 222 20.49 1.47 10.63
CA GLU A 222 21.84 1.84 10.16
C GLU A 222 22.93 1.33 11.10
N LEU A 223 22.74 1.53 12.42
CA LEU A 223 23.68 1.04 13.44
C LEU A 223 23.74 -0.48 13.48
N ALA A 224 22.59 -1.16 13.45
CA ALA A 224 22.55 -2.62 13.41
C ALA A 224 23.32 -3.18 12.20
N ASN A 225 23.15 -2.60 11.02
CA ASN A 225 23.89 -3.02 9.82
C ASN A 225 25.40 -2.79 9.95
N ALA A 226 25.82 -1.67 10.57
CA ALA A 226 27.25 -1.38 10.81
C ALA A 226 27.89 -2.41 11.76
N ASP A 227 27.11 -2.95 12.71
CA ASP A 227 27.54 -3.98 13.67
C ASP A 227 27.32 -5.42 13.15
N GLY A 228 26.95 -5.59 11.89
CA GLY A 228 26.79 -6.91 11.24
C GLY A 228 25.51 -7.65 11.60
N PHE A 229 24.47 -6.92 12.04
CA PHE A 229 23.10 -7.44 12.18
C PHE A 229 22.30 -7.19 10.90
N ASP A 230 21.32 -8.02 10.64
CA ASP A 230 20.45 -7.90 9.45
C ASP A 230 19.32 -6.89 9.69
N GLN A 231 18.81 -6.79 10.92
CA GLN A 231 17.72 -5.90 11.30
C GLN A 231 17.78 -5.48 12.79
N THR A 232 16.95 -4.49 13.16
CA THR A 232 16.59 -4.14 14.53
C THR A 232 15.20 -4.65 14.88
#